data_001cbf25e89036dfcc4a73434dace60b
#
_entry.id   001cbf25e89036dfcc4a73434dace60b
#
_cell.length_a   1.000
_cell.length_b   1.000
_cell.length_c   1.000
_cell.angle_alpha   90.00
_cell.angle_beta   90.00
_cell.angle_gamma   90.00
#
_symmetry.space_group_name_H-M   'P 1'
#
loop_
_entity.id
_entity.type
_entity.pdbx_description
1 polymer ?
#
loop_
_entity_poly.entity_id
_entity_poly.type
_entity_poly.pdbx_seq_one_letter_code
_entity_poly.pdbx_strand_id
1 'polypeptide(L)'
;MQYMFLIYSEPGAGPEMGSDEHQAEMQQWFAYTAALGEAGVLVRGDALHGTEAATTVRVRDGGALHTDGPFAETKEALGGYYLVDVPTLDDALAWAAKVPNAGYGSIEVRPVVDFSQG
;
A
#
# COMPACT_ATOMS: atom_id res chain seq x y z
N MET A 1 -3.59 -0.54 -18.53
CA MET A 1 -2.70 -1.47 -17.83
C MET A 1 -2.79 -1.26 -16.33
N GLN A 2 -2.84 -2.33 -15.56
CA GLN A 2 -2.98 -2.20 -14.11
C GLN A 2 -1.62 -2.19 -13.42
N TYR A 3 -1.50 -1.35 -12.40
CA TYR A 3 -0.33 -1.26 -11.54
C TYR A 3 -0.79 -1.30 -10.09
N MET A 4 -0.02 -1.97 -9.25
CA MET A 4 -0.26 -1.95 -7.81
C MET A 4 0.75 -1.03 -7.14
N PHE A 5 0.25 -0.15 -6.29
CA PHE A 5 1.08 0.69 -5.41
C PHE A 5 1.12 0.00 -4.06
N LEU A 6 2.27 -0.52 -3.69
CA LEU A 6 2.49 -1.15 -2.40
C LEU A 6 3.10 -0.09 -1.49
N ILE A 7 2.41 0.21 -0.40
CA ILE A 7 2.70 1.37 0.45
C ILE A 7 3.40 0.92 1.71
N TYR A 8 4.62 1.39 1.90
CA TYR A 8 5.49 1.00 3.03
C TYR A 8 5.86 2.21 3.87
N SER A 9 6.01 1.99 5.18
CA SER A 9 6.58 2.99 6.10
C SER A 9 7.17 2.28 7.32
N GLU A 10 8.09 2.96 8.01
CA GLU A 10 8.58 2.46 9.30
C GLU A 10 7.46 2.53 10.32
N PRO A 11 7.33 1.50 11.19
CA PRO A 11 6.41 1.59 12.32
C PRO A 11 6.72 2.84 13.16
N GLY A 12 5.69 3.63 13.43
CA GLY A 12 5.85 4.88 14.18
C GLY A 12 6.29 6.07 13.36
N ALA A 13 6.59 5.90 12.07
CA ALA A 13 6.84 7.03 11.19
C ALA A 13 5.54 7.80 10.91
N GLY A 14 5.66 9.06 10.55
CA GLY A 14 4.50 9.91 10.31
C GLY A 14 3.92 10.49 11.59
N PRO A 15 2.78 11.16 11.50
CA PRO A 15 2.17 11.83 12.65
C PRO A 15 1.71 10.85 13.73
N GLU A 16 1.78 11.27 14.97
CA GLU A 16 1.26 10.51 16.09
C GLU A 16 -0.25 10.33 15.96
N MET A 17 -0.73 9.08 16.19
CA MET A 17 -2.15 8.76 16.07
C MET A 17 -2.99 9.63 17.00
N GLY A 18 -4.04 10.23 16.45
CA GLY A 18 -4.95 11.11 17.20
C GLY A 18 -4.48 12.57 17.29
N SER A 19 -3.28 12.89 16.79
CA SER A 19 -2.79 14.28 16.75
C SER A 19 -3.51 15.07 15.65
N ASP A 20 -3.37 16.40 15.68
CA ASP A 20 -3.92 17.26 14.63
C ASP A 20 -3.26 16.96 13.28
N GLU A 21 -1.96 16.68 13.29
CA GLU A 21 -1.19 16.31 12.10
C GLU A 21 -1.68 14.98 11.54
N HIS A 22 -2.03 14.02 12.39
CA HIS A 22 -2.60 12.74 11.96
C HIS A 22 -3.95 12.94 11.28
N GLN A 23 -4.82 13.77 11.87
CA GLN A 23 -6.12 14.09 11.27
C GLN A 23 -5.95 14.80 9.92
N ALA A 24 -4.99 15.71 9.82
CA ALA A 24 -4.69 16.40 8.57
C ALA A 24 -4.21 15.41 7.50
N GLU A 25 -3.34 14.46 7.86
CA GLU A 25 -2.88 13.44 6.93
C GLU A 25 -4.03 12.52 6.49
N MET A 26 -4.92 12.13 7.40
CA MET A 26 -6.10 11.33 7.05
C MET A 26 -6.97 12.04 6.00
N GLN A 27 -7.13 13.36 6.11
CA GLN A 27 -7.84 14.14 5.09
C GLN A 27 -7.12 14.09 3.74
N GLN A 28 -5.78 14.09 3.75
CA GLN A 28 -4.99 13.95 2.53
C GLN A 28 -5.22 12.58 1.87
N TRP A 29 -5.30 11.50 2.67
CA TRP A 29 -5.60 10.17 2.14
C TRP A 29 -6.98 10.11 1.50
N PHE A 30 -7.99 10.67 2.15
CA PHE A 30 -9.33 10.73 1.57
C PHE A 30 -9.36 11.54 0.28
N ALA A 31 -8.67 12.68 0.26
CA ALA A 31 -8.58 13.52 -0.95
C ALA A 31 -7.84 12.81 -2.08
N TYR A 32 -6.77 12.10 -1.77
CA TYR A 32 -6.01 11.34 -2.76
C TYR A 32 -6.87 10.23 -3.38
N THR A 33 -7.57 9.46 -2.54
CA THR A 33 -8.46 8.40 -3.01
C THR A 33 -9.58 8.96 -3.89
N ALA A 34 -10.15 10.10 -3.50
CA ALA A 34 -11.17 10.78 -4.30
C ALA A 34 -10.61 11.24 -5.65
N ALA A 35 -9.39 11.75 -5.67
CA ALA A 35 -8.74 12.20 -6.91
C ALA A 35 -8.51 11.03 -7.88
N LEU A 36 -8.07 9.87 -7.38
CA LEU A 36 -7.94 8.66 -8.19
C LEU A 36 -9.31 8.24 -8.78
N GLY A 37 -10.36 8.30 -7.97
CA GLY A 37 -11.71 7.97 -8.40
C GLY A 37 -12.24 8.93 -9.46
N GLU A 38 -12.05 10.22 -9.26
CA GLU A 38 -12.48 11.26 -10.21
C GLU A 38 -11.74 11.16 -11.55
N ALA A 39 -10.47 10.79 -11.50
CA ALA A 39 -9.69 10.57 -12.72
C ALA A 39 -10.06 9.26 -13.43
N GLY A 40 -10.88 8.42 -12.80
CA GLY A 40 -11.30 7.14 -13.39
C GLY A 40 -10.21 6.07 -13.41
N VAL A 41 -9.16 6.22 -12.61
CA VAL A 41 -8.02 5.29 -12.59
C VAL A 41 -8.05 4.31 -11.42
N LEU A 42 -8.85 4.57 -10.39
CA LEU A 42 -8.92 3.72 -9.21
C LEU A 42 -9.69 2.44 -9.49
N VAL A 43 -9.05 1.29 -9.29
CA VAL A 43 -9.74 -0.01 -9.30
C VAL A 43 -10.18 -0.35 -7.87
N ARG A 44 -9.24 -0.33 -6.92
CA ARG A 44 -9.51 -0.55 -5.49
C ARG A 44 -8.28 -0.20 -4.66
N GLY A 45 -8.46 -0.10 -3.37
CA GLY A 45 -7.38 0.09 -2.41
C GLY A 45 -7.85 -0.24 -1.02
N ASP A 46 -6.93 -0.68 -0.16
CA ASP A 46 -7.21 -1.02 1.23
C ASP A 46 -6.03 -0.64 2.10
N ALA A 47 -6.33 -0.13 3.29
CA ALA A 47 -5.35 0.02 4.36
C ALA A 47 -5.32 -1.25 5.20
N LEU A 48 -4.16 -1.61 5.69
CA LEU A 48 -3.97 -2.78 6.52
C LEU A 48 -3.77 -2.36 7.98
N HIS A 49 -4.17 -3.24 8.90
CA HIS A 49 -3.77 -3.09 10.30
C HIS A 49 -2.26 -3.21 10.42
N GLY A 50 -1.70 -2.72 11.51
CA GLY A 50 -0.27 -2.81 11.76
C GLY A 50 0.24 -4.25 11.85
N THR A 51 1.55 -4.40 11.79
CA THR A 51 2.20 -5.73 11.77
C THR A 51 1.92 -6.55 13.03
N GLU A 52 1.53 -5.91 14.12
CA GLU A 52 1.13 -6.61 15.37
C GLU A 52 -0.11 -7.48 15.17
N ALA A 53 -0.93 -7.20 14.18
CA ALA A 53 -2.10 -8.00 13.84
C ALA A 53 -1.81 -9.09 12.80
N ALA A 54 -0.58 -9.15 12.29
CA ALA A 54 -0.23 -10.08 11.21
C ALA A 54 -0.02 -11.49 11.73
N THR A 55 -0.33 -12.49 10.91
CA THR A 55 0.01 -13.88 11.14
C THR A 55 0.62 -14.44 9.86
N THR A 56 1.73 -15.13 9.96
CA THR A 56 2.42 -15.70 8.80
C THR A 56 2.18 -17.22 8.79
N VAL A 57 1.85 -17.75 7.64
CA VAL A 57 1.66 -19.19 7.42
C VAL A 57 2.76 -19.71 6.49
N ARG A 58 3.42 -20.78 6.90
CA ARG A 58 4.36 -21.54 6.08
C ARG A 58 3.96 -22.98 6.07
N VAL A 59 4.12 -23.64 4.93
CA VAL A 59 3.94 -25.09 4.83
C VAL A 59 5.32 -25.70 4.61
N ARG A 60 5.76 -26.51 5.57
CA ARG A 60 7.05 -27.19 5.53
C ARG A 60 6.84 -28.65 5.90
N ASP A 61 7.49 -29.55 5.17
CA ASP A 61 7.39 -31.01 5.41
C ASP A 61 5.94 -31.50 5.49
N GLY A 62 5.07 -30.92 4.65
CA GLY A 62 3.65 -31.27 4.60
C GLY A 62 2.78 -30.71 5.71
N GLY A 63 3.33 -29.90 6.62
CA GLY A 63 2.60 -29.31 7.73
C GLY A 63 2.55 -27.77 7.64
N ALA A 64 1.41 -27.20 8.06
CA ALA A 64 1.26 -25.77 8.14
C ALA A 64 1.87 -25.23 9.44
N LEU A 65 2.67 -24.16 9.33
CA LEU A 65 3.25 -23.44 10.46
C LEU A 65 2.65 -22.05 10.51
N HIS A 66 2.11 -21.66 11.64
CA HIS A 66 1.56 -20.32 11.86
C HIS A 66 2.46 -19.57 12.83
N THR A 67 2.90 -18.38 12.47
CA THR A 67 3.74 -17.53 13.30
C THR A 67 3.07 -16.18 13.44
N ASP A 68 2.93 -15.68 14.66
CA ASP A 68 2.44 -14.31 14.89
C ASP A 68 3.46 -13.32 14.33
N GLY A 69 2.93 -12.29 13.68
CA GLY A 69 3.74 -11.25 13.08
C GLY A 69 3.95 -11.43 11.58
N PRO A 70 4.63 -10.47 10.93
CA PRO A 70 4.92 -10.51 9.51
C PRO A 70 5.99 -11.56 9.21
N PHE A 71 6.01 -12.02 7.95
CA PHE A 71 6.98 -13.05 7.54
C PHE A 71 8.44 -12.57 7.62
N ALA A 72 8.66 -11.26 7.59
CA ALA A 72 9.98 -10.66 7.71
C ALA A 72 9.89 -9.39 8.54
N GLU A 73 10.88 -9.19 9.43
CA GLU A 73 11.05 -7.94 10.13
C GLU A 73 11.90 -7.04 9.25
N THR A 74 11.27 -5.99 8.73
CA THR A 74 11.92 -5.02 7.85
C THR A 74 11.83 -3.64 8.48
N LYS A 75 12.74 -2.74 8.05
CA LYS A 75 12.72 -1.37 8.52
C LYS A 75 11.41 -0.68 8.16
N GLU A 76 10.94 -0.91 6.92
CA GLU A 76 9.64 -0.44 6.47
C GLU A 76 8.70 -1.63 6.29
N ALA A 77 7.47 -1.49 6.72
CA ALA A 77 6.44 -2.53 6.64
C ALA A 77 5.31 -2.11 5.71
N LEU A 78 4.71 -3.09 5.04
CA LEU A 78 3.56 -2.86 4.17
C LEU A 78 2.36 -2.41 5.00
N GLY A 79 1.78 -1.26 4.67
CA GLY A 79 0.63 -0.70 5.38
C GLY A 79 -0.62 -0.58 4.54
N GLY A 80 -0.56 -0.85 3.25
CA GLY A 80 -1.72 -0.77 2.38
C GLY A 80 -1.35 -0.82 0.92
N TYR A 81 -2.35 -0.71 0.07
CA TYR A 81 -2.13 -0.71 -1.37
C TYR A 81 -3.23 0.03 -2.12
N TYR A 82 -2.91 0.47 -3.33
CA TYR A 82 -3.89 0.87 -4.35
C TYR A 82 -3.65 0.06 -5.61
N LEU A 83 -4.75 -0.34 -6.25
CA LEU A 83 -4.71 -0.91 -7.60
C LEU A 83 -5.28 0.13 -8.55
N VAL A 84 -4.49 0.54 -9.54
CA VAL A 84 -4.87 1.57 -10.49
C VAL A 84 -4.77 1.05 -11.92
N ASP A 85 -5.57 1.62 -12.81
CA ASP A 85 -5.53 1.31 -14.23
C ASP A 85 -5.20 2.59 -14.99
N VAL A 86 -4.01 2.66 -15.56
CA VAL A 86 -3.49 3.82 -16.27
C VAL A 86 -2.80 3.38 -17.55
N PRO A 87 -2.67 4.29 -18.55
CA PRO A 87 -2.08 3.92 -19.83
C PRO A 87 -0.61 3.49 -19.77
N THR A 88 0.22 4.15 -18.95
CA THR A 88 1.67 3.95 -18.96
C THR A 88 2.25 3.89 -17.55
N LEU A 89 3.47 3.35 -17.44
CA LEU A 89 4.23 3.39 -16.20
C LEU A 89 4.46 4.83 -15.73
N ASP A 90 4.76 5.74 -16.63
CA ASP A 90 4.99 7.15 -16.28
C ASP A 90 3.75 7.75 -15.60
N ASP A 91 2.55 7.42 -16.08
CA ASP A 91 1.31 7.86 -15.45
C ASP A 91 1.19 7.26 -14.04
N ALA A 92 1.52 5.98 -13.88
CA ALA A 92 1.50 5.33 -12.56
C ALA A 92 2.49 6.00 -11.60
N LEU A 93 3.71 6.28 -12.05
CA LEU A 93 4.73 6.93 -11.23
C LEU A 93 4.30 8.33 -10.79
N ALA A 94 3.65 9.08 -11.67
CA ALA A 94 3.13 10.42 -11.34
C ALA A 94 2.08 10.34 -10.23
N TRP A 95 1.18 9.36 -10.28
CA TRP A 95 0.19 9.14 -9.23
C TRP A 95 0.83 8.64 -7.94
N ALA A 96 1.80 7.72 -8.03
CA ALA A 96 2.48 7.19 -6.85
C ALA A 96 3.21 8.28 -6.06
N ALA A 97 3.80 9.25 -6.76
CA ALA A 97 4.51 10.37 -6.11
C ALA A 97 3.59 11.26 -5.28
N LYS A 98 2.27 11.18 -5.49
CA LYS A 98 1.27 11.98 -4.76
C LYS A 98 0.67 11.24 -3.57
N VAL A 99 1.03 9.99 -3.34
CA VAL A 99 0.56 9.25 -2.16
C VAL A 99 0.98 10.01 -0.90
N PRO A 100 0.06 10.24 0.05
CA PRO A 100 0.33 11.16 1.18
C PRO A 100 1.57 10.85 2.01
N ASN A 101 1.97 9.57 2.13
CA ASN A 101 3.17 9.23 2.89
C ASN A 101 4.43 9.06 2.04
N ALA A 102 4.40 9.44 0.77
CA ALA A 102 5.57 9.30 -0.11
C ALA A 102 6.78 10.08 0.39
N GLY A 103 6.56 11.14 1.19
CA GLY A 103 7.63 11.96 1.74
C GLY A 103 8.42 11.31 2.87
N TYR A 104 7.87 10.29 3.55
CA TYR A 104 8.58 9.60 4.65
C TYR A 104 8.51 8.08 4.53
N GLY A 105 7.71 7.55 3.63
CA GLY A 105 7.63 6.12 3.34
C GLY A 105 8.12 5.81 1.95
N SER A 106 7.74 4.64 1.45
CA SER A 106 8.11 4.18 0.12
C SER A 106 6.89 3.61 -0.59
N ILE A 107 6.76 3.93 -1.87
CA ILE A 107 5.69 3.40 -2.70
C ILE A 107 6.31 2.55 -3.79
N GLU A 108 6.12 1.25 -3.70
CA GLU A 108 6.59 0.33 -4.72
C GLU A 108 5.52 0.20 -5.80
N VAL A 109 5.87 0.42 -7.05
CA VAL A 109 4.95 0.34 -8.18
C VAL A 109 5.26 -0.92 -8.97
N ARG A 110 4.29 -1.84 -9.07
CA ARG A 110 4.45 -3.07 -9.83
C ARG A 110 3.35 -3.23 -10.87
N PRO A 111 3.70 -3.52 -12.13
CA PRO A 111 2.68 -3.91 -13.11
C PRO A 111 2.01 -5.22 -12.67
N VAL A 112 0.69 -5.28 -12.85
CA VAL A 112 -0.06 -6.49 -12.54
C VAL A 112 -0.05 -7.40 -13.77
N VAL A 113 0.22 -8.69 -13.55
CA VAL A 113 0.20 -9.66 -14.63
C VAL A 113 -1.24 -9.87 -15.11
N ASP A 114 -1.46 -9.72 -16.41
CA ASP A 114 -2.76 -9.96 -17.02
C ASP A 114 -2.73 -11.34 -17.70
N PHE A 115 -3.26 -12.34 -16.99
CA PHE A 115 -3.30 -13.71 -17.50
C PHE A 115 -4.34 -13.90 -18.60
N SER A 116 -5.26 -12.95 -18.79
CA SER A 116 -6.27 -13.04 -19.83
C SER A 116 -5.70 -12.83 -21.23
N GLN A 117 -4.49 -12.26 -21.32
CA GLN A 117 -3.81 -11.97 -22.60
C GLN A 117 -2.78 -13.04 -22.97
N GLY A 118 -2.68 -14.09 -22.19
CA GLY A 118 -1.69 -15.17 -22.29
C GLY A 118 -1.65 -15.99 -23.56
#